data_0419ce8c8ef8fa654cd85f5249b86003
#
_entry.id   0419ce8c8ef8fa654cd85f5249b86003
#
_cell.length_a   1.000
_cell.length_b   1.000
_cell.length_c   1.000
_cell.angle_alpha   90.00
_cell.angle_beta   90.00
_cell.angle_gamma   90.00
#
_symmetry.space_group_name_H-M   'P 1'
#
loop_
_entity.id
_entity.type
_entity.pdbx_description
1 polymer ?
#
loop_
_entity_poly.entity_id
_entity_poly.type
_entity_poly.pdbx_seq_one_letter_code
_entity_poly.pdbx_strand_id
1 'polypeptide(L)'
;MREVINFNTKWAFTKEATEVPKEMPEKWYWVTLPHSWNEIDGQDGGNDYYRGTCYYAKQLKKSELPEADCYYLELRGANASADVYVNGKAVAHHDGGYSTWRVDITKELTEEENLIVIAVENGVNDRVYPQNADFTFYGGLYRDVNIIAVNKSHFDLDYYGGPGIKVTPEIKGADASVEVEVFLTNAAADQKLVYTVKDAEGKEVAKTETAAGETKAVLTIPAVHLWNGKKDPYLYTAEVALVSGEETVDAVSTRFGCRTFEIDPERGFILNGEEYPLRGVSRHQDRWGIGNALLPEHHREDINLICELGATTIRLAHYQHDQYFYDLCDERGLVIWAEIPYISSHMPNGRENTISQMKELVVQNYNHPSIVVWGLSNEITMAGSSDEDLLENHRILNDMVHEMDHTRLTTIAVVSMCDIHDPYIQIPDVISYNHYFG
;
A
#
# COMPACT_ATOMS: atom_id res chain seq x y z
N MET A 1 23.01 9.86 -2.03
CA MET A 1 22.27 8.59 -1.87
C MET A 1 20.98 8.88 -1.10
N ARG A 2 19.91 8.10 -1.29
CA ARG A 2 18.61 8.28 -0.64
C ARG A 2 18.72 8.25 0.88
N GLU A 3 18.06 9.20 1.55
CA GLU A 3 17.88 9.21 3.00
C GLU A 3 16.40 9.41 3.33
N VAL A 4 15.88 8.63 4.28
CA VAL A 4 14.50 8.72 4.76
C VAL A 4 14.52 9.22 6.19
N ILE A 5 13.93 10.38 6.42
CA ILE A 5 13.90 11.05 7.71
C ILE A 5 12.49 10.94 8.28
N ASN A 6 12.34 10.25 9.41
CA ASN A 6 11.06 10.17 10.11
C ASN A 6 10.62 11.57 10.59
N PHE A 7 9.39 11.93 10.26
CA PHE A 7 8.85 13.27 10.51
C PHE A 7 7.66 13.27 11.47
N ASN A 8 7.48 12.21 12.26
CA ASN A 8 6.30 11.94 13.08
C ASN A 8 6.12 12.84 14.31
N THR A 9 7.19 13.39 14.88
CA THR A 9 7.13 14.11 16.16
C THR A 9 6.73 15.58 16.01
N LYS A 10 6.15 16.16 17.07
CA LYS A 10 5.90 17.61 17.21
C LYS A 10 5.03 18.19 16.08
N TRP A 11 3.87 17.61 15.85
CA TRP A 11 2.83 18.20 15.03
C TRP A 11 1.85 18.99 15.90
N ALA A 12 1.52 20.22 15.51
CA ALA A 12 0.39 20.95 16.06
C ALA A 12 -0.89 20.50 15.32
N PHE A 13 -1.96 20.22 16.06
CA PHE A 13 -3.19 19.65 15.55
C PHE A 13 -4.42 20.42 16.02
N THR A 14 -5.42 20.58 15.14
CA THR A 14 -6.75 21.10 15.51
C THR A 14 -7.86 20.40 14.70
N LYS A 15 -9.05 20.22 15.38
CA LYS A 15 -10.32 19.82 14.74
C LYS A 15 -11.13 21.04 14.29
N GLU A 16 -10.74 22.25 14.67
CA GLU A 16 -11.49 23.45 14.35
C GLU A 16 -11.25 23.84 12.88
N ALA A 17 -12.32 24.12 12.16
CA ALA A 17 -12.23 24.67 10.81
C ALA A 17 -11.49 26.01 10.85
N THR A 18 -10.47 26.14 10.02
CA THR A 18 -9.64 27.34 10.00
C THR A 18 -9.15 27.61 8.58
N GLU A 19 -8.67 28.82 8.37
CA GLU A 19 -7.82 29.08 7.21
C GLU A 19 -6.47 28.38 7.39
N VAL A 20 -5.84 28.00 6.28
CA VAL A 20 -4.50 27.41 6.30
C VAL A 20 -3.53 28.38 6.97
N PRO A 21 -2.90 28.02 8.09
CA PRO A 21 -2.02 28.94 8.81
C PRO A 21 -0.76 29.25 7.98
N LYS A 22 -0.29 30.50 8.11
CA LYS A 22 0.95 30.98 7.46
C LYS A 22 2.14 31.00 8.42
N GLU A 23 1.86 30.84 9.70
CA GLU A 23 2.84 30.76 10.79
C GLU A 23 2.47 29.61 11.71
N MET A 24 3.42 29.13 12.50
CA MET A 24 3.19 28.01 13.43
C MET A 24 2.12 28.38 14.46
N PRO A 25 1.02 27.62 14.56
CA PRO A 25 -0.08 27.94 15.47
C PRO A 25 0.30 27.74 16.94
N GLU A 26 0.10 28.77 17.77
CA GLU A 26 0.44 28.71 19.21
C GLU A 26 -0.56 27.92 20.07
N LYS A 27 -1.84 27.83 19.63
CA LYS A 27 -2.95 27.31 20.45
C LYS A 27 -3.43 25.92 20.05
N TRP A 28 -2.78 25.28 19.09
CA TRP A 28 -3.14 23.94 18.68
C TRP A 28 -2.54 22.89 19.61
N TYR A 29 -3.16 21.70 19.66
CA TYR A 29 -2.66 20.59 20.46
C TYR A 29 -1.42 19.97 19.83
N TRP A 30 -0.48 19.52 20.65
CA TRP A 30 0.69 18.81 20.18
C TRP A 30 0.40 17.31 20.11
N VAL A 31 0.65 16.71 18.94
CA VAL A 31 0.51 15.28 18.71
C VAL A 31 1.79 14.70 18.13
N THR A 32 1.93 13.38 18.27
CA THR A 32 2.95 12.58 17.60
C THR A 32 2.23 11.56 16.72
N LEU A 33 2.70 11.37 15.50
CA LEU A 33 2.16 10.39 14.57
C LEU A 33 2.71 8.99 14.88
N PRO A 34 1.96 7.94 14.59
CA PRO A 34 0.60 7.90 14.03
C PRO A 34 -0.45 8.51 14.95
N HIS A 35 -1.45 9.19 14.38
CA HIS A 35 -2.51 9.85 15.14
C HIS A 35 -3.86 9.77 14.42
N SER A 36 -4.88 9.39 15.16
CA SER A 36 -6.29 9.47 14.74
C SER A 36 -7.07 10.35 15.70
N TRP A 37 -7.88 11.27 15.19
CA TRP A 37 -8.78 12.04 16.04
C TRP A 37 -10.04 11.28 16.47
N ASN A 38 -10.24 10.07 15.92
CA ASN A 38 -11.35 9.18 16.27
C ASN A 38 -10.89 8.02 17.17
N GLU A 39 -9.83 8.18 17.90
CA GLU A 39 -9.28 7.13 18.79
C GLU A 39 -10.25 6.65 19.88
N ILE A 40 -11.20 7.50 20.29
CA ILE A 40 -12.21 7.20 21.29
C ILE A 40 -13.60 7.18 20.67
N ASP A 41 -14.06 8.30 20.08
CA ASP A 41 -15.41 8.47 19.54
C ASP A 41 -15.73 7.51 18.38
N GLY A 42 -14.72 7.02 17.68
CA GLY A 42 -14.86 6.01 16.63
C GLY A 42 -15.01 4.58 17.13
N GLN A 43 -14.93 4.34 18.45
CA GLN A 43 -14.89 2.99 19.05
C GLN A 43 -15.88 2.81 20.22
N ASP A 44 -16.69 3.79 20.53
CA ASP A 44 -17.64 3.73 21.66
C ASP A 44 -18.99 3.07 21.32
N GLY A 45 -19.12 2.55 20.09
CA GLY A 45 -20.30 1.84 19.58
C GLY A 45 -21.35 2.75 18.92
N GLY A 46 -21.10 4.06 18.84
CA GLY A 46 -21.93 5.02 18.10
C GLY A 46 -21.53 5.14 16.64
N ASN A 47 -22.41 5.76 15.84
CA ASN A 47 -22.12 6.20 14.46
C ASN A 47 -21.99 7.72 14.38
N ASP A 48 -21.77 8.36 15.51
CA ASP A 48 -21.74 9.81 15.70
C ASP A 48 -20.33 10.37 15.88
N TYR A 49 -19.30 9.59 15.53
CA TYR A 49 -17.92 10.05 15.57
C TYR A 49 -17.68 11.24 14.65
N TYR A 50 -16.72 12.08 15.04
CA TYR A 50 -16.41 13.30 14.28
C TYR A 50 -15.91 12.99 12.87
N ARG A 51 -16.61 13.54 11.88
CA ARG A 51 -16.21 13.52 10.46
C ARG A 51 -16.13 14.94 9.92
N GLY A 52 -15.00 15.28 9.34
CA GLY A 52 -14.73 16.62 8.81
C GLY A 52 -13.26 16.83 8.53
N THR A 53 -12.89 18.09 8.27
CA THR A 53 -11.51 18.49 7.99
C THR A 53 -10.80 18.86 9.28
N CYS A 54 -9.63 18.27 9.51
CA CYS A 54 -8.72 18.58 10.60
C CYS A 54 -7.34 18.97 10.04
N TYR A 55 -6.60 19.75 10.82
CA TYR A 55 -5.35 20.35 10.37
C TYR A 55 -4.18 19.91 11.22
N TYR A 56 -3.09 19.58 10.56
CA TYR A 56 -1.78 19.31 11.13
C TYR A 56 -0.79 20.35 10.63
N ALA A 57 0.00 20.95 11.52
CA ALA A 57 1.02 21.92 11.16
C ALA A 57 2.36 21.56 11.81
N LYS A 58 3.45 21.66 11.05
CA LYS A 58 4.79 21.40 11.55
C LYS A 58 5.81 22.28 10.88
N GLN A 59 6.74 22.80 11.70
CA GLN A 59 7.88 23.56 11.22
C GLN A 59 8.99 22.61 10.74
N LEU A 60 9.60 22.95 9.61
CA LEU A 60 10.72 22.26 9.01
C LEU A 60 11.85 23.27 8.73
N LYS A 61 13.03 23.03 9.30
CA LYS A 61 14.24 23.78 8.98
C LYS A 61 15.03 23.02 7.91
N LYS A 62 15.28 23.66 6.78
CA LYS A 62 16.04 23.02 5.71
C LYS A 62 17.44 22.61 6.16
N SER A 63 18.06 23.37 7.07
CA SER A 63 19.35 23.04 7.68
C SER A 63 19.39 21.76 8.53
N GLU A 64 18.22 21.23 8.90
CA GLU A 64 18.09 19.97 9.64
C GLU A 64 17.95 18.76 8.70
N LEU A 65 17.81 18.99 7.39
CA LEU A 65 17.78 17.96 6.36
C LEU A 65 19.16 17.65 5.83
N PRO A 66 19.44 16.41 5.39
CA PRO A 66 20.65 16.10 4.64
C PRO A 66 20.69 16.90 3.34
N GLU A 67 21.90 17.21 2.88
CA GLU A 67 22.09 17.87 1.58
C GLU A 67 21.62 16.94 0.44
N ALA A 68 20.71 17.42 -0.38
CA ALA A 68 20.13 16.66 -1.48
C ALA A 68 19.59 17.59 -2.57
N ASP A 69 19.41 17.05 -3.77
CA ASP A 69 18.83 17.80 -4.90
C ASP A 69 17.31 17.90 -4.82
N CYS A 70 16.65 16.88 -4.28
CA CYS A 70 15.19 16.80 -4.19
C CYS A 70 14.73 16.30 -2.81
N TYR A 71 13.60 16.86 -2.36
CA TYR A 71 12.95 16.51 -1.11
C TYR A 71 11.50 16.18 -1.36
N TYR A 72 11.09 14.98 -0.93
CA TYR A 72 9.70 14.52 -1.01
C TYR A 72 9.11 14.40 0.38
N LEU A 73 7.88 14.87 0.55
CA LEU A 73 7.06 14.53 1.71
C LEU A 73 6.31 13.24 1.39
N GLU A 74 6.49 12.21 2.21
CA GLU A 74 5.79 10.93 2.12
C GLU A 74 4.74 10.84 3.21
N LEU A 75 3.50 10.54 2.83
CA LEU A 75 2.39 10.21 3.71
C LEU A 75 2.02 8.74 3.50
N ARG A 76 2.15 7.91 4.53
CA ARG A 76 1.85 6.47 4.43
C ARG A 76 0.39 6.13 4.69
N GLY A 77 -0.40 7.11 5.16
CA GLY A 77 -1.83 6.98 5.36
C GLY A 77 -2.43 8.27 5.92
N ALA A 78 -3.35 8.87 5.16
CA ALA A 78 -4.06 10.10 5.54
C ALA A 78 -5.53 9.93 5.13
N ASN A 79 -6.40 9.59 6.07
CA ASN A 79 -7.77 9.16 5.72
C ASN A 79 -8.79 10.30 5.91
N ALA A 80 -9.62 10.56 4.90
CA ALA A 80 -9.80 9.86 3.60
C ALA A 80 -9.18 10.64 2.44
N SER A 81 -9.09 11.96 2.54
CA SER A 81 -8.46 12.85 1.57
C SER A 81 -7.50 13.77 2.29
N ALA A 82 -6.46 14.24 1.62
CA ALA A 82 -5.52 15.18 2.21
C ALA A 82 -5.02 16.23 1.21
N ASP A 83 -4.91 17.47 1.70
CA ASP A 83 -4.26 18.58 1.02
C ASP A 83 -2.96 18.95 1.74
N VAL A 84 -1.88 19.07 0.99
CA VAL A 84 -0.57 19.49 1.51
C VAL A 84 -0.27 20.92 1.11
N TYR A 85 0.14 21.72 2.10
CA TYR A 85 0.58 23.09 1.92
C TYR A 85 2.00 23.26 2.43
N VAL A 86 2.82 23.97 1.67
CA VAL A 86 4.16 24.39 2.06
C VAL A 86 4.22 25.91 2.03
N ASN A 87 4.57 26.53 3.14
CA ASN A 87 4.63 28.00 3.28
C ASN A 87 3.33 28.72 2.83
N GLY A 88 2.18 28.10 3.12
CA GLY A 88 0.86 28.61 2.76
C GLY A 88 0.44 28.38 1.31
N LYS A 89 1.27 27.74 0.48
CA LYS A 89 0.95 27.38 -0.91
C LYS A 89 0.48 25.92 -0.98
N ALA A 90 -0.67 25.68 -1.61
CA ALA A 90 -1.14 24.31 -1.91
C ALA A 90 -0.19 23.66 -2.93
N VAL A 91 0.30 22.46 -2.59
CA VAL A 91 1.28 21.73 -3.41
C VAL A 91 0.77 20.38 -3.91
N ALA A 92 -0.14 19.74 -3.18
CA ALA A 92 -0.72 18.45 -3.58
C ALA A 92 -2.07 18.21 -2.93
N HIS A 93 -2.87 17.37 -3.59
CA HIS A 93 -4.11 16.77 -3.12
C HIS A 93 -4.10 15.28 -3.41
N HIS A 94 -4.63 14.47 -2.49
CA HIS A 94 -4.79 13.03 -2.68
C HIS A 94 -6.12 12.55 -2.12
N ASP A 95 -6.84 11.75 -2.92
CA ASP A 95 -8.08 11.06 -2.56
C ASP A 95 -7.83 9.56 -2.39
N GLY A 96 -8.03 9.05 -1.18
CA GLY A 96 -7.79 7.66 -0.80
C GLY A 96 -6.95 7.58 0.46
N GLY A 97 -7.52 7.03 1.52
CA GLY A 97 -6.95 7.14 2.87
C GLY A 97 -5.96 6.05 3.24
N TYR A 98 -5.75 5.01 2.40
CA TYR A 98 -5.12 3.77 2.85
C TYR A 98 -3.79 3.43 2.18
N SER A 99 -3.41 4.19 1.18
CA SER A 99 -2.16 4.01 0.42
C SER A 99 -1.10 5.03 0.81
N THR A 100 0.15 4.71 0.46
CA THR A 100 1.25 5.67 0.51
C THR A 100 1.20 6.58 -0.70
N TRP A 101 1.45 7.86 -0.49
CA TRP A 101 1.66 8.81 -1.57
C TRP A 101 2.74 9.83 -1.20
N ARG A 102 3.28 10.49 -2.21
CA ARG A 102 4.40 11.41 -2.05
C ARG A 102 4.19 12.67 -2.85
N VAL A 103 4.79 13.75 -2.40
CA VAL A 103 4.81 15.03 -3.11
C VAL A 103 6.21 15.63 -3.07
N ASP A 104 6.70 16.04 -4.24
CA ASP A 104 7.94 16.81 -4.36
C ASP A 104 7.72 18.21 -3.79
N ILE A 105 8.41 18.54 -2.71
CA ILE A 105 8.35 19.84 -2.03
C ILE A 105 9.59 20.71 -2.27
N THR A 106 10.53 20.24 -3.09
CA THR A 106 11.84 20.85 -3.29
C THR A 106 11.77 22.35 -3.62
N LYS A 107 10.88 22.71 -4.55
CA LYS A 107 10.74 24.09 -5.05
C LYS A 107 10.12 25.06 -4.06
N GLU A 108 9.34 24.54 -3.13
CA GLU A 108 8.62 25.31 -2.11
C GLU A 108 9.43 25.52 -0.83
N LEU A 109 10.52 24.75 -0.65
CA LEU A 109 11.39 24.91 0.51
C LEU A 109 12.29 26.15 0.36
N THR A 110 12.29 27.00 1.38
CA THR A 110 13.24 28.09 1.56
C THR A 110 14.46 27.61 2.34
N GLU A 111 15.57 28.39 2.33
CA GLU A 111 16.77 28.05 3.07
C GLU A 111 16.62 28.18 4.61
N GLU A 112 15.58 28.87 5.05
CA GLU A 112 15.29 29.10 6.46
C GLU A 112 14.26 28.10 6.99
N GLU A 113 13.28 28.62 7.74
CA GLU A 113 12.18 27.85 8.32
C GLU A 113 11.03 27.74 7.32
N ASN A 114 10.47 26.55 7.24
CA ASN A 114 9.33 26.24 6.39
C ASN A 114 8.17 25.73 7.24
N LEU A 115 6.95 26.07 6.88
CA LEU A 115 5.74 25.56 7.49
C LEU A 115 5.08 24.55 6.57
N ILE A 116 5.00 23.30 7.02
CA ILE A 116 4.22 22.23 6.39
C ILE A 116 2.85 22.18 7.07
N VAL A 117 1.78 22.27 6.29
CA VAL A 117 0.41 22.09 6.78
C VAL A 117 -0.25 21.00 5.98
N ILE A 118 -0.91 20.06 6.66
CA ILE A 118 -1.68 18.99 6.05
C ILE A 118 -3.11 19.10 6.56
N ALA A 119 -4.05 19.38 5.65
CA ALA A 119 -5.48 19.31 5.91
C ALA A 119 -5.96 17.90 5.55
N VAL A 120 -6.50 17.18 6.52
CA VAL A 120 -7.01 15.81 6.33
C VAL A 120 -8.50 15.79 6.56
N GLU A 121 -9.25 15.16 5.65
CA GLU A 121 -10.70 15.12 5.68
C GLU A 121 -11.23 13.69 5.63
N ASN A 122 -12.10 13.32 6.58
CA ASN A 122 -12.90 12.10 6.54
C ASN A 122 -14.41 12.37 6.41
N GLY A 123 -14.77 13.55 5.92
CA GLY A 123 -16.16 14.00 5.72
C GLY A 123 -16.92 13.14 4.71
N VAL A 124 -18.26 13.22 4.78
CA VAL A 124 -19.14 12.54 3.83
C VAL A 124 -19.05 13.18 2.46
N ASN A 125 -18.86 12.37 1.44
CA ASN A 125 -18.79 12.81 0.05
C ASN A 125 -19.30 11.69 -0.89
N ASP A 126 -19.33 11.93 -2.20
CA ASP A 126 -19.83 11.00 -3.22
C ASP A 126 -18.75 10.51 -4.19
N ARG A 127 -17.46 10.74 -3.89
CA ARG A 127 -16.34 10.48 -4.79
C ARG A 127 -15.20 9.64 -4.21
N VAL A 128 -15.07 9.55 -2.89
CA VAL A 128 -13.96 8.83 -2.23
C VAL A 128 -14.51 7.68 -1.40
N TYR A 129 -14.05 6.47 -1.66
CA TYR A 129 -14.41 5.27 -0.91
C TYR A 129 -13.54 5.10 0.35
N PRO A 130 -14.12 4.54 1.43
CA PRO A 130 -15.51 4.10 1.63
C PRO A 130 -16.40 5.23 2.17
N GLN A 131 -17.74 5.12 1.96
CA GLN A 131 -18.70 6.07 2.53
C GLN A 131 -19.77 5.40 3.37
N ASN A 132 -20.03 4.10 3.16
CA ASN A 132 -20.98 3.30 3.89
C ASN A 132 -20.39 1.90 4.12
N ALA A 133 -20.23 1.52 5.37
CA ALA A 133 -19.76 0.20 5.81
C ALA A 133 -20.03 0.03 7.30
N ASP A 134 -19.77 -1.16 7.84
CA ASP A 134 -19.92 -1.51 9.24
C ASP A 134 -18.63 -1.33 10.07
N PHE A 135 -17.72 -0.50 9.62
CA PHE A 135 -16.51 -0.12 10.34
C PHE A 135 -16.28 1.39 10.33
N THR A 136 -15.53 1.89 11.29
CA THR A 136 -15.21 3.32 11.45
C THR A 136 -14.26 3.81 10.37
N PHE A 137 -14.58 4.96 9.77
CA PHE A 137 -13.69 5.67 8.83
C PHE A 137 -12.82 6.64 9.61
N TYR A 138 -11.87 6.09 10.36
CA TYR A 138 -10.96 6.84 11.21
C TYR A 138 -10.23 7.92 10.43
N GLY A 139 -10.34 9.18 10.88
CA GLY A 139 -9.61 10.29 10.29
C GLY A 139 -8.25 10.50 10.94
N GLY A 140 -7.29 11.00 10.19
CA GLY A 140 -5.98 11.39 10.70
C GLY A 140 -4.80 11.03 9.81
N LEU A 141 -3.62 11.49 10.24
CA LEU A 141 -2.33 10.99 9.78
C LEU A 141 -2.00 9.76 10.63
N TYR A 142 -2.57 8.64 10.27
CA TYR A 142 -2.61 7.43 11.10
C TYR A 142 -1.50 6.41 10.77
N ARG A 143 -0.58 6.79 9.90
CA ARG A 143 0.69 6.10 9.61
C ARG A 143 1.83 7.11 9.56
N ASP A 144 3.03 6.64 9.33
CA ASP A 144 4.21 7.50 9.29
C ASP A 144 4.12 8.59 8.23
N VAL A 145 4.69 9.74 8.57
CA VAL A 145 5.07 10.81 7.65
C VAL A 145 6.58 10.92 7.64
N ASN A 146 7.17 10.95 6.45
CA ASN A 146 8.62 11.03 6.27
C ASN A 146 9.01 12.16 5.31
N ILE A 147 10.25 12.63 5.43
CA ILE A 147 10.92 13.38 4.36
C ILE A 147 11.89 12.43 3.69
N ILE A 148 11.86 12.36 2.35
CA ILE A 148 12.79 11.57 1.56
C ILE A 148 13.70 12.53 0.80
N ALA A 149 15.00 12.49 1.10
CA ALA A 149 16.03 13.27 0.42
C ALA A 149 16.72 12.41 -0.62
N VAL A 150 16.80 12.87 -1.87
CA VAL A 150 17.38 12.12 -2.98
C VAL A 150 18.20 13.04 -3.90
N ASN A 151 19.14 12.45 -4.64
CA ASN A 151 19.83 13.11 -5.73
C ASN A 151 18.87 13.38 -6.91
N LYS A 152 19.26 14.23 -7.84
CA LYS A 152 18.47 14.55 -9.03
C LYS A 152 18.10 13.31 -9.84
N SER A 153 19.05 12.39 -10.04
CA SER A 153 18.82 11.06 -10.59
C SER A 153 18.52 10.10 -9.45
N HIS A 154 17.33 9.49 -9.46
CA HIS A 154 16.91 8.58 -8.40
C HIS A 154 15.87 7.55 -8.89
N PHE A 155 15.62 6.50 -8.11
CA PHE A 155 14.49 5.62 -8.34
C PHE A 155 13.21 6.38 -8.04
N ASP A 156 12.24 6.24 -8.94
CA ASP A 156 11.00 7.00 -8.95
C ASP A 156 10.24 6.92 -7.62
N LEU A 157 9.70 8.05 -7.19
CA LEU A 157 8.93 8.22 -5.96
C LEU A 157 7.45 8.57 -6.23
N ASP A 158 7.12 8.94 -7.46
CA ASP A 158 5.80 9.47 -7.82
C ASP A 158 4.84 8.40 -8.35
N TYR A 159 5.36 7.31 -8.96
CA TYR A 159 4.55 6.30 -9.60
C TYR A 159 3.70 5.52 -8.57
N TYR A 160 2.49 6.02 -8.32
CA TYR A 160 1.49 5.46 -7.40
C TYR A 160 2.03 5.12 -6.00
N GLY A 161 2.97 5.92 -5.48
CA GLY A 161 3.57 5.69 -4.16
C GLY A 161 4.37 4.39 -4.02
N GLY A 162 4.75 3.79 -5.13
CA GLY A 162 5.43 2.50 -5.19
C GLY A 162 6.89 2.54 -4.73
N PRO A 163 7.52 1.37 -4.60
CA PRO A 163 8.89 1.24 -4.11
C PRO A 163 9.96 1.55 -5.16
N GLY A 164 9.58 1.86 -6.42
CA GLY A 164 10.52 2.09 -7.52
C GLY A 164 11.15 0.82 -8.10
N ILE A 165 10.73 -0.35 -7.63
CA ILE A 165 11.21 -1.66 -8.05
C ILE A 165 10.06 -2.67 -8.11
N LYS A 166 9.99 -3.46 -9.20
CA LYS A 166 9.02 -4.52 -9.42
C LYS A 166 9.76 -5.82 -9.72
N VAL A 167 9.46 -6.89 -9.00
CA VAL A 167 10.13 -8.19 -9.12
C VAL A 167 9.11 -9.26 -9.49
N THR A 168 9.33 -9.91 -10.62
CA THR A 168 8.44 -10.97 -11.13
C THR A 168 9.23 -12.28 -11.27
N PRO A 169 9.17 -13.17 -10.27
CA PRO A 169 9.78 -14.48 -10.35
C PRO A 169 8.91 -15.46 -11.14
N GLU A 170 9.53 -16.28 -11.97
CA GLU A 170 8.89 -17.38 -12.70
C GLU A 170 9.70 -18.67 -12.48
N ILE A 171 9.05 -19.75 -12.06
CA ILE A 171 9.69 -21.04 -11.82
C ILE A 171 9.94 -21.75 -13.15
N LYS A 172 11.19 -22.17 -13.37
CA LYS A 172 11.66 -22.88 -14.58
C LYS A 172 12.33 -24.20 -14.17
N GLY A 173 11.53 -25.21 -13.91
CA GLY A 173 12.03 -26.51 -13.41
C GLY A 173 12.59 -26.38 -12.00
N ALA A 174 13.90 -26.61 -11.82
CA ALA A 174 14.57 -26.42 -10.51
C ALA A 174 15.06 -25.02 -10.25
N ASP A 175 15.03 -24.14 -11.24
CA ASP A 175 15.54 -22.76 -11.18
C ASP A 175 14.39 -21.75 -11.19
N ALA A 176 14.69 -20.48 -10.91
CA ALA A 176 13.78 -19.38 -11.16
C ALA A 176 14.40 -18.35 -12.13
N SER A 177 13.58 -17.87 -13.06
CA SER A 177 13.84 -16.67 -13.84
C SER A 177 13.19 -15.48 -13.13
N VAL A 178 13.96 -14.47 -12.79
CA VAL A 178 13.49 -13.31 -12.04
C VAL A 178 13.65 -12.07 -12.89
N GLU A 179 12.54 -11.53 -13.40
CA GLU A 179 12.53 -10.22 -14.03
C GLU A 179 12.50 -9.14 -12.93
N VAL A 180 13.43 -8.21 -12.99
CA VAL A 180 13.49 -7.03 -12.12
C VAL A 180 13.35 -5.80 -13.00
N GLU A 181 12.26 -5.06 -12.81
CA GLU A 181 11.97 -3.79 -13.46
C GLU A 181 12.11 -2.66 -12.45
N VAL A 182 12.72 -1.55 -12.86
CA VAL A 182 12.86 -0.35 -12.03
C VAL A 182 12.31 0.87 -12.73
N PHE A 183 11.88 1.83 -11.95
CA PHE A 183 11.37 3.11 -12.41
C PHE A 183 12.37 4.19 -12.00
N LEU A 184 12.72 5.08 -12.90
CA LEU A 184 13.76 6.08 -12.69
C LEU A 184 13.27 7.49 -13.01
N THR A 185 13.70 8.43 -12.21
CA THR A 185 13.53 9.87 -12.44
C THR A 185 14.88 10.50 -12.77
N ASN A 186 14.95 11.23 -13.88
CA ASN A 186 16.13 11.97 -14.35
C ASN A 186 17.42 11.15 -14.45
N ALA A 187 17.36 9.88 -14.83
CA ALA A 187 18.57 9.08 -15.06
C ALA A 187 19.41 9.66 -16.19
N ALA A 188 20.71 9.75 -15.99
CA ALA A 188 21.66 10.23 -16.99
C ALA A 188 22.13 9.08 -17.91
N ALA A 189 22.47 9.41 -19.16
CA ALA A 189 22.81 8.42 -20.18
C ALA A 189 24.11 7.63 -19.89
N ASP A 190 24.99 8.15 -19.06
CA ASP A 190 26.26 7.53 -18.63
C ASP A 190 26.13 6.70 -17.35
N GLN A 191 24.94 6.69 -16.73
CA GLN A 191 24.66 5.89 -15.55
C GLN A 191 24.34 4.45 -15.91
N LYS A 192 24.55 3.56 -14.94
CA LYS A 192 24.27 2.13 -15.01
C LYS A 192 23.35 1.69 -13.88
N LEU A 193 22.65 0.60 -14.11
CA LEU A 193 21.89 -0.14 -13.11
C LEU A 193 22.63 -1.43 -12.78
N VAL A 194 22.87 -1.68 -11.50
CA VAL A 194 23.46 -2.91 -10.98
C VAL A 194 22.39 -3.66 -10.21
N TYR A 195 21.99 -4.80 -10.75
CA TYR A 195 20.97 -5.67 -10.16
C TYR A 195 21.65 -6.81 -9.41
N THR A 196 21.24 -7.03 -8.17
CA THR A 196 21.78 -8.09 -7.31
C THR A 196 20.62 -8.82 -6.64
N VAL A 197 20.62 -10.14 -6.70
CA VAL A 197 19.71 -10.98 -5.89
C VAL A 197 20.52 -11.66 -4.81
N LYS A 198 20.04 -11.58 -3.58
CA LYS A 198 20.62 -12.20 -2.38
C LYS A 198 19.69 -13.23 -1.79
N ASP A 199 20.25 -14.29 -1.22
CA ASP A 199 19.51 -15.27 -0.42
C ASP A 199 19.17 -14.73 0.98
N ALA A 200 18.49 -15.55 1.79
CA ALA A 200 18.07 -15.17 3.14
C ALA A 200 19.25 -14.88 4.08
N GLU A 201 20.43 -15.41 3.81
CA GLU A 201 21.68 -15.18 4.54
C GLU A 201 22.43 -13.92 4.06
N GLY A 202 21.90 -13.24 3.03
CA GLY A 202 22.50 -12.05 2.42
C GLY A 202 23.62 -12.33 1.41
N LYS A 203 23.79 -13.59 1.01
CA LYS A 203 24.78 -13.99 -0.01
C LYS A 203 24.24 -13.70 -1.41
N GLU A 204 25.07 -13.12 -2.27
CA GLU A 204 24.77 -12.92 -3.68
C GLU A 204 24.58 -14.27 -4.41
N VAL A 205 23.41 -14.44 -5.03
CA VAL A 205 23.07 -15.63 -5.81
C VAL A 205 22.94 -15.35 -7.31
N ALA A 206 22.67 -14.08 -7.68
CA ALA A 206 22.66 -13.64 -9.06
C ALA A 206 22.98 -12.14 -9.15
N LYS A 207 23.64 -11.74 -10.24
CA LYS A 207 24.00 -10.35 -10.51
C LYS A 207 24.06 -10.06 -11.99
N THR A 208 23.64 -8.86 -12.40
CA THR A 208 23.81 -8.35 -13.76
C THR A 208 23.84 -6.83 -13.78
N GLU A 209 24.23 -6.25 -14.90
CA GLU A 209 24.27 -4.80 -15.11
C GLU A 209 23.58 -4.44 -16.43
N THR A 210 22.95 -3.26 -16.48
CA THR A 210 22.41 -2.65 -17.68
C THR A 210 22.80 -1.17 -17.75
N ALA A 211 22.66 -0.55 -18.91
CA ALA A 211 22.65 0.92 -18.97
C ALA A 211 21.37 1.44 -18.29
N ALA A 212 21.40 2.66 -17.72
CA ALA A 212 20.24 3.22 -17.03
C ALA A 212 18.99 3.39 -17.93
N GLY A 213 19.16 3.43 -19.25
CA GLY A 213 18.05 3.41 -20.21
C GLY A 213 17.37 2.05 -20.37
N GLU A 214 17.98 0.97 -19.88
CA GLU A 214 17.44 -0.40 -19.90
C GLU A 214 16.97 -0.77 -18.49
N THR A 215 15.73 -0.39 -18.14
CA THR A 215 15.19 -0.49 -16.77
C THR A 215 14.70 -1.89 -16.37
N LYS A 216 14.91 -2.90 -17.22
CA LYS A 216 14.57 -4.30 -16.96
C LYS A 216 15.77 -5.20 -17.10
N ALA A 217 15.89 -6.14 -16.19
CA ALA A 217 16.87 -7.21 -16.26
C ALA A 217 16.25 -8.54 -15.85
N VAL A 218 16.75 -9.63 -16.42
CA VAL A 218 16.36 -10.99 -16.05
C VAL A 218 17.56 -11.68 -15.43
N LEU A 219 17.37 -12.17 -14.19
CA LEU A 219 18.37 -12.93 -13.46
C LEU A 219 17.90 -14.37 -13.26
N THR A 220 18.83 -15.32 -13.17
CA THR A 220 18.51 -16.72 -12.88
C THR A 220 18.97 -17.07 -11.47
N ILE A 221 18.06 -17.64 -10.68
CA ILE A 221 18.38 -18.23 -9.37
C ILE A 221 18.46 -19.76 -9.58
N PRO A 222 19.64 -20.37 -9.55
CA PRO A 222 19.77 -21.82 -9.68
C PRO A 222 19.30 -22.53 -8.40
N ALA A 223 18.69 -23.69 -8.55
CA ALA A 223 18.18 -24.51 -7.43
C ALA A 223 17.35 -23.66 -6.44
N VAL A 224 16.33 -22.98 -6.97
CA VAL A 224 15.55 -21.99 -6.23
C VAL A 224 14.90 -22.57 -4.98
N HIS A 225 15.01 -21.84 -3.87
CA HIS A 225 14.29 -22.12 -2.63
C HIS A 225 12.92 -21.44 -2.67
N LEU A 226 11.84 -22.22 -2.61
CA LEU A 226 10.49 -21.71 -2.78
C LEU A 226 9.94 -21.09 -1.49
N TRP A 227 9.17 -20.01 -1.63
CA TRP A 227 8.28 -19.52 -0.58
C TRP A 227 7.10 -20.53 -0.48
N ASN A 228 7.02 -21.29 0.60
CA ASN A 228 6.06 -22.39 0.76
C ASN A 228 5.09 -22.19 1.93
N GLY A 229 4.57 -20.95 2.05
CA GLY A 229 3.64 -20.61 3.11
C GLY A 229 4.23 -20.85 4.51
N LYS A 230 3.41 -21.29 5.46
CA LYS A 230 3.85 -21.56 6.84
C LYS A 230 4.86 -22.68 6.98
N LYS A 231 4.98 -23.57 5.99
CA LYS A 231 5.95 -24.67 6.02
C LYS A 231 7.39 -24.14 5.90
N ASP A 232 7.59 -23.16 5.01
CA ASP A 232 8.90 -22.57 4.73
C ASP A 232 8.74 -21.24 3.99
N PRO A 233 8.62 -20.10 4.73
CA PRO A 233 8.39 -18.77 4.14
C PRO A 233 9.69 -18.14 3.64
N TYR A 234 10.41 -18.80 2.75
CA TYR A 234 11.72 -18.36 2.29
C TYR A 234 11.65 -17.10 1.41
N LEU A 235 12.47 -16.10 1.73
CA LEU A 235 12.51 -14.83 1.03
C LEU A 235 13.92 -14.54 0.49
N TYR A 236 13.96 -14.07 -0.76
CA TYR A 236 15.11 -13.43 -1.37
C TYR A 236 15.02 -11.92 -1.23
N THR A 237 16.14 -11.23 -1.47
CA THR A 237 16.20 -9.78 -1.60
C THR A 237 16.71 -9.41 -2.96
N ALA A 238 15.98 -8.58 -3.70
CA ALA A 238 16.44 -7.90 -4.91
C ALA A 238 16.91 -6.50 -4.53
N GLU A 239 18.12 -6.16 -4.93
CA GLU A 239 18.70 -4.83 -4.77
C GLU A 239 19.07 -4.29 -6.15
N VAL A 240 18.77 -3.01 -6.39
CA VAL A 240 19.22 -2.32 -7.60
C VAL A 240 19.87 -1.00 -7.20
N ALA A 241 21.12 -0.81 -7.66
CA ALA A 241 21.84 0.42 -7.48
C ALA A 241 21.93 1.20 -8.81
N LEU A 242 21.66 2.49 -8.77
CA LEU A 242 21.94 3.45 -9.83
C LEU A 242 23.33 3.99 -9.60
N VAL A 243 24.23 3.79 -10.57
CA VAL A 243 25.67 4.07 -10.42
C VAL A 243 26.14 5.04 -11.48
N SER A 244 26.94 6.03 -11.09
CA SER A 244 27.65 6.96 -11.97
C SER A 244 29.17 6.79 -11.75
N GLY A 245 29.89 6.25 -12.73
CA GLY A 245 31.28 5.84 -12.53
C GLY A 245 31.41 4.77 -11.45
N GLU A 246 32.06 5.09 -10.33
CA GLU A 246 32.18 4.19 -9.14
C GLU A 246 31.24 4.57 -7.99
N GLU A 247 30.49 5.65 -8.12
CA GLU A 247 29.62 6.18 -7.07
C GLU A 247 28.19 5.65 -7.20
N THR A 248 27.62 5.14 -6.10
CA THR A 248 26.19 4.84 -6.02
C THR A 248 25.40 6.13 -5.78
N VAL A 249 24.61 6.49 -6.78
CA VAL A 249 23.77 7.69 -6.77
C VAL A 249 22.52 7.50 -5.96
N ASP A 250 21.83 6.35 -6.17
CA ASP A 250 20.65 5.93 -5.42
C ASP A 250 20.56 4.40 -5.41
N ALA A 251 19.82 3.83 -4.48
CA ALA A 251 19.60 2.40 -4.41
C ALA A 251 18.21 2.09 -3.83
N VAL A 252 17.60 1.00 -4.33
CA VAL A 252 16.36 0.43 -3.80
C VAL A 252 16.54 -1.05 -3.57
N SER A 253 15.78 -1.57 -2.61
CA SER A 253 15.73 -3.00 -2.34
C SER A 253 14.31 -3.43 -1.98
N THR A 254 13.97 -4.68 -2.29
CA THR A 254 12.72 -5.31 -1.89
C THR A 254 12.94 -6.78 -1.63
N ARG A 255 12.19 -7.34 -0.66
CA ARG A 255 12.11 -8.79 -0.50
C ARG A 255 11.09 -9.35 -1.48
N PHE A 256 11.28 -10.58 -1.89
CA PHE A 256 10.34 -11.33 -2.73
C PHE A 256 10.46 -12.83 -2.45
N GLY A 257 9.46 -13.58 -2.84
CA GLY A 257 9.46 -15.05 -2.74
C GLY A 257 9.13 -15.68 -4.08
N CYS A 258 9.76 -16.81 -4.34
CA CYS A 258 9.53 -17.61 -5.53
C CYS A 258 8.50 -18.71 -5.23
N ARG A 259 7.37 -18.70 -5.92
CA ARG A 259 6.29 -19.66 -5.72
C ARG A 259 5.45 -19.83 -6.98
N THR A 260 4.71 -20.93 -7.04
CA THR A 260 3.56 -21.11 -7.93
C THR A 260 2.31 -21.33 -7.09
N PHE A 261 1.16 -20.93 -7.60
CA PHE A 261 -0.12 -21.29 -7.00
C PHE A 261 -1.20 -21.41 -8.08
N GLU A 262 -2.23 -22.13 -7.76
CA GLU A 262 -3.46 -22.23 -8.55
C GLU A 262 -4.67 -22.43 -7.64
N ILE A 263 -5.85 -22.10 -8.14
CA ILE A 263 -7.12 -22.37 -7.50
C ILE A 263 -7.85 -23.39 -8.37
N ASP A 264 -8.02 -24.60 -7.85
CA ASP A 264 -8.68 -25.70 -8.52
C ASP A 264 -10.09 -25.89 -7.93
N PRO A 265 -11.16 -25.96 -8.75
CA PRO A 265 -12.53 -26.10 -8.25
C PRO A 265 -12.80 -27.35 -7.39
N GLU A 266 -12.04 -28.42 -7.59
CA GLU A 266 -12.20 -29.69 -6.86
C GLU A 266 -11.23 -29.85 -5.69
N ARG A 267 -9.99 -29.33 -5.84
CA ARG A 267 -8.89 -29.50 -4.88
C ARG A 267 -8.67 -28.29 -3.98
N GLY A 268 -9.23 -27.13 -4.36
CA GLY A 268 -9.05 -25.86 -3.63
C GLY A 268 -7.77 -25.14 -4.01
N PHE A 269 -7.16 -24.46 -3.02
CA PHE A 269 -5.92 -23.72 -3.23
C PHE A 269 -4.70 -24.66 -3.20
N ILE A 270 -3.86 -24.54 -4.21
CA ILE A 270 -2.65 -25.33 -4.39
C ILE A 270 -1.45 -24.40 -4.39
N LEU A 271 -0.48 -24.68 -3.53
CA LEU A 271 0.77 -23.93 -3.42
C LEU A 271 1.94 -24.82 -3.77
N ASN A 272 2.74 -24.43 -4.77
CA ASN A 272 3.90 -25.19 -5.26
C ASN A 272 3.56 -26.65 -5.61
N GLY A 273 2.37 -26.88 -6.19
CA GLY A 273 1.88 -28.20 -6.60
C GLY A 273 1.26 -29.06 -5.50
N GLU A 274 1.24 -28.58 -4.25
CA GLU A 274 0.62 -29.28 -3.12
C GLU A 274 -0.68 -28.59 -2.67
N GLU A 275 -1.68 -29.38 -2.28
CA GLU A 275 -2.89 -28.83 -1.65
C GLU A 275 -2.55 -28.08 -0.36
N TYR A 276 -3.00 -26.84 -0.29
CA TYR A 276 -2.72 -25.95 0.83
C TYR A 276 -4.03 -25.33 1.35
N PRO A 277 -4.70 -25.97 2.32
CA PRO A 277 -5.99 -25.48 2.80
C PRO A 277 -5.89 -24.07 3.38
N LEU A 278 -6.73 -23.17 2.87
CA LEU A 278 -6.84 -21.81 3.37
C LEU A 278 -7.85 -21.76 4.52
N ARG A 279 -7.36 -21.63 5.74
CA ARG A 279 -8.15 -21.46 6.96
C ARG A 279 -7.62 -20.23 7.71
N GLY A 280 -8.47 -19.26 7.96
CA GLY A 280 -7.94 -18.04 8.51
C GLY A 280 -9.02 -17.08 8.99
N VAL A 281 -8.66 -15.82 9.03
CA VAL A 281 -9.45 -14.72 9.58
C VAL A 281 -9.49 -13.56 8.62
N SER A 282 -10.49 -12.69 8.77
CA SER A 282 -10.45 -11.33 8.26
C SER A 282 -9.87 -10.41 9.34
N ARG A 283 -9.09 -9.42 8.94
CA ARG A 283 -8.50 -8.44 9.85
C ARG A 283 -8.85 -7.03 9.43
N HIS A 284 -9.35 -6.23 10.36
CA HIS A 284 -9.34 -4.78 10.30
C HIS A 284 -8.09 -4.21 10.99
N GLN A 285 -7.62 -3.05 10.52
CA GLN A 285 -6.45 -2.39 11.07
C GLN A 285 -6.87 -1.32 12.07
N ASP A 286 -7.36 -1.76 13.22
CA ASP A 286 -7.74 -0.88 14.31
C ASP A 286 -7.49 -1.51 15.69
N ARG A 287 -7.48 -0.66 16.73
CA ARG A 287 -7.29 -1.08 18.11
C ARG A 287 -7.98 -0.12 19.06
N TRP A 288 -8.57 -0.66 20.13
CA TRP A 288 -9.19 0.14 21.17
C TRP A 288 -8.24 1.21 21.74
N GLY A 289 -8.73 2.45 21.80
CA GLY A 289 -8.03 3.59 22.40
C GLY A 289 -7.06 4.32 21.47
N ILE A 290 -6.79 3.81 20.27
CA ILE A 290 -5.92 4.44 19.27
C ILE A 290 -6.52 4.46 17.86
N GLY A 291 -7.71 3.87 17.66
CA GLY A 291 -8.31 3.75 16.35
C GLY A 291 -7.40 2.98 15.40
N ASN A 292 -7.16 3.51 14.21
CA ASN A 292 -6.29 2.92 13.19
C ASN A 292 -4.82 3.38 13.27
N ALA A 293 -4.46 4.19 14.28
CA ALA A 293 -3.09 4.70 14.48
C ALA A 293 -2.18 3.65 15.14
N LEU A 294 -1.97 2.52 14.48
CA LEU A 294 -1.22 1.39 14.98
C LEU A 294 0.28 1.63 14.88
N LEU A 295 1.01 1.12 15.88
CA LEU A 295 2.47 1.05 15.89
C LEU A 295 2.94 -0.36 15.48
N PRO A 296 4.21 -0.54 15.11
CA PRO A 296 4.74 -1.85 14.71
C PRO A 296 4.51 -2.98 15.72
N GLU A 297 4.53 -2.69 17.02
CA GLU A 297 4.24 -3.67 18.08
C GLU A 297 2.81 -4.20 18.02
N HIS A 298 1.83 -3.38 17.64
CA HIS A 298 0.43 -3.79 17.50
C HIS A 298 0.27 -4.75 16.32
N HIS A 299 0.92 -4.47 15.19
CA HIS A 299 0.94 -5.37 14.05
C HIS A 299 1.59 -6.72 14.38
N ARG A 300 2.70 -6.72 15.17
CA ARG A 300 3.35 -7.95 15.64
C ARG A 300 2.47 -8.75 16.59
N GLU A 301 1.74 -8.07 17.48
CA GLU A 301 0.78 -8.73 18.36
C GLU A 301 -0.32 -9.42 17.56
N ASP A 302 -0.95 -8.71 16.61
CA ASP A 302 -2.00 -9.26 15.78
C ASP A 302 -1.55 -10.49 15.00
N ILE A 303 -0.40 -10.42 14.30
CA ILE A 303 0.10 -11.53 13.50
C ILE A 303 0.45 -12.75 14.38
N ASN A 304 0.94 -12.52 15.60
CA ASN A 304 1.25 -13.59 16.54
C ASN A 304 -0.03 -14.31 17.00
N LEU A 305 -1.09 -13.58 17.34
CA LEU A 305 -2.40 -14.14 17.70
C LEU A 305 -3.00 -14.92 16.52
N ILE A 306 -2.94 -14.39 15.32
CA ILE A 306 -3.41 -15.06 14.09
C ILE A 306 -2.64 -16.36 13.84
N CYS A 307 -1.33 -16.35 14.02
CA CYS A 307 -0.50 -17.55 13.90
C CYS A 307 -0.78 -18.58 14.98
N GLU A 308 -1.05 -18.15 16.22
CA GLU A 308 -1.42 -19.02 17.36
C GLU A 308 -2.74 -19.75 17.11
N LEU A 309 -3.72 -19.10 16.45
CA LEU A 309 -4.95 -19.74 16.00
C LEU A 309 -4.71 -20.84 14.96
N GLY A 310 -3.51 -20.96 14.41
CA GLY A 310 -3.20 -21.90 13.33
C GLY A 310 -3.61 -21.44 11.94
N ALA A 311 -3.93 -20.16 11.76
CA ALA A 311 -4.33 -19.61 10.47
C ALA A 311 -3.25 -19.82 9.39
N THR A 312 -3.71 -20.09 8.16
CA THR A 312 -2.86 -20.20 6.96
C THR A 312 -3.11 -19.03 5.99
N THR A 313 -4.16 -18.27 6.20
CA THR A 313 -4.56 -17.16 5.35
C THR A 313 -5.17 -16.02 6.17
N ILE A 314 -5.08 -14.80 5.62
CA ILE A 314 -5.76 -13.61 6.15
C ILE A 314 -6.39 -12.86 4.99
N ARG A 315 -7.64 -12.46 5.14
CA ARG A 315 -8.23 -11.40 4.33
C ARG A 315 -7.95 -10.07 5.00
N LEU A 316 -7.26 -9.18 4.30
CA LEU A 316 -6.97 -7.83 4.80
C LEU A 316 -8.15 -6.91 4.45
N ALA A 317 -9.21 -7.04 5.26
CA ALA A 317 -10.48 -6.34 5.07
C ALA A 317 -10.35 -4.89 5.52
N HIS A 318 -10.93 -3.96 4.84
CA HIS A 318 -11.52 -3.94 3.48
C HIS A 318 -10.78 -2.89 2.65
N TYR A 319 -9.47 -2.70 2.91
CA TYR A 319 -8.61 -1.64 2.40
C TYR A 319 -7.14 -2.04 2.46
N GLN A 320 -6.30 -1.27 1.79
CA GLN A 320 -4.84 -1.48 1.89
C GLN A 320 -4.35 -1.30 3.32
N HIS A 321 -3.72 -2.33 3.88
CA HIS A 321 -3.14 -2.32 5.21
C HIS A 321 -1.74 -1.66 5.21
N ASP A 322 -1.15 -1.52 6.40
CA ASP A 322 0.21 -1.02 6.55
C ASP A 322 1.22 -1.93 5.86
N GLN A 323 2.22 -1.38 5.19
CA GLN A 323 3.27 -2.13 4.50
C GLN A 323 3.99 -3.10 5.42
N TYR A 324 4.21 -2.72 6.67
CA TYR A 324 4.83 -3.59 7.66
C TYR A 324 4.00 -4.86 7.94
N PHE A 325 2.68 -4.79 7.85
CA PHE A 325 1.84 -5.98 8.04
C PHE A 325 1.94 -6.97 6.88
N TYR A 326 2.07 -6.49 5.64
CA TYR A 326 2.37 -7.35 4.49
C TYR A 326 3.74 -8.02 4.64
N ASP A 327 4.75 -7.28 5.09
CA ASP A 327 6.08 -7.83 5.40
C ASP A 327 6.00 -8.96 6.42
N LEU A 328 5.23 -8.78 7.49
CA LEU A 328 4.99 -9.83 8.50
C LEU A 328 4.27 -11.05 7.93
N CYS A 329 3.31 -10.85 7.00
CA CYS A 329 2.64 -11.95 6.34
C CYS A 329 3.59 -12.77 5.47
N ASP A 330 4.48 -12.12 4.75
CA ASP A 330 5.53 -12.79 3.96
C ASP A 330 6.44 -13.63 4.85
N GLU A 331 6.92 -13.06 5.96
CA GLU A 331 7.81 -13.71 6.94
C GLU A 331 7.15 -14.89 7.67
N ARG A 332 5.85 -14.80 7.90
CA ARG A 332 5.08 -15.83 8.62
C ARG A 332 4.44 -16.85 7.68
N GLY A 333 4.57 -16.67 6.37
CA GLY A 333 4.04 -17.57 5.36
C GLY A 333 2.51 -17.60 5.29
N LEU A 334 1.85 -16.49 5.57
CA LEU A 334 0.39 -16.38 5.49
C LEU A 334 -0.04 -15.97 4.08
N VAL A 335 -0.98 -16.70 3.52
CA VAL A 335 -1.56 -16.37 2.21
C VAL A 335 -2.56 -15.23 2.37
N ILE A 336 -2.48 -14.22 1.50
CA ILE A 336 -3.21 -12.96 1.66
C ILE A 336 -4.18 -12.71 0.50
N TRP A 337 -5.36 -12.23 0.89
CA TRP A 337 -6.30 -11.52 0.03
C TRP A 337 -6.22 -10.04 0.38
N ALA A 338 -5.77 -9.20 -0.56
CA ALA A 338 -5.69 -7.74 -0.45
C ALA A 338 -6.78 -7.10 -1.31
N GLU A 339 -7.42 -6.03 -0.81
CA GLU A 339 -8.55 -5.39 -1.49
C GLU A 339 -8.57 -3.88 -1.31
N ILE A 340 -9.32 -3.20 -2.18
CA ILE A 340 -9.65 -1.78 -2.05
C ILE A 340 -10.98 -1.58 -1.32
N PRO A 341 -11.23 -0.39 -0.73
CA PRO A 341 -12.44 -0.12 0.06
C PRO A 341 -13.67 0.20 -0.81
N TYR A 342 -13.79 -0.40 -1.98
CA TYR A 342 -14.97 -0.31 -2.84
C TYR A 342 -16.07 -1.22 -2.27
N ILE A 343 -16.91 -0.67 -1.37
CA ILE A 343 -17.77 -1.44 -0.48
C ILE A 343 -19.19 -0.88 -0.40
N SER A 344 -20.15 -1.77 -0.21
CA SER A 344 -21.56 -1.59 0.15
C SER A 344 -22.43 -0.91 -0.91
N SER A 345 -22.00 0.17 -1.52
CA SER A 345 -22.78 0.89 -2.52
C SER A 345 -21.89 1.49 -3.62
N HIS A 346 -22.36 1.40 -4.85
CA HIS A 346 -21.70 2.04 -5.99
C HIS A 346 -21.99 3.55 -5.98
N MET A 347 -20.94 4.35 -6.13
CA MET A 347 -21.02 5.80 -6.30
C MET A 347 -20.56 6.16 -7.71
N PRO A 348 -21.44 6.68 -8.59
CA PRO A 348 -21.06 7.01 -9.97
C PRO A 348 -19.88 8.00 -10.08
N ASN A 349 -19.73 8.92 -9.12
CA ASN A 349 -18.61 9.86 -9.06
C ASN A 349 -17.34 9.26 -8.44
N GLY A 350 -17.38 8.03 -7.93
CA GLY A 350 -16.26 7.35 -7.26
C GLY A 350 -15.37 6.50 -8.16
N ARG A 351 -15.65 6.41 -9.47
CA ARG A 351 -14.90 5.56 -10.42
C ARG A 351 -13.41 5.86 -10.42
N GLU A 352 -13.03 7.12 -10.60
CA GLU A 352 -11.62 7.53 -10.63
C GLU A 352 -10.89 7.18 -9.32
N ASN A 353 -11.59 7.27 -8.19
CA ASN A 353 -11.04 6.91 -6.90
C ASN A 353 -10.82 5.38 -6.76
N THR A 354 -11.75 4.54 -7.27
CA THR A 354 -11.53 3.08 -7.27
C THR A 354 -10.35 2.69 -8.15
N ILE A 355 -10.20 3.32 -9.31
CA ILE A 355 -9.08 3.11 -10.23
C ILE A 355 -7.74 3.51 -9.57
N SER A 356 -7.69 4.70 -8.97
CA SER A 356 -6.50 5.21 -8.28
C SER A 356 -6.10 4.30 -7.13
N GLN A 357 -7.03 3.96 -6.22
CA GLN A 357 -6.76 3.09 -5.08
C GLN A 357 -6.31 1.68 -5.51
N MET A 358 -6.88 1.13 -6.60
CA MET A 358 -6.46 -0.18 -7.11
C MET A 358 -5.05 -0.14 -7.70
N LYS A 359 -4.71 0.90 -8.45
CA LYS A 359 -3.33 1.09 -8.96
C LYS A 359 -2.33 1.19 -7.82
N GLU A 360 -2.62 1.99 -6.81
CA GLU A 360 -1.80 2.14 -5.62
C GLU A 360 -1.64 0.81 -4.87
N LEU A 361 -2.73 0.07 -4.66
CA LEU A 361 -2.69 -1.24 -4.01
C LEU A 361 -1.76 -2.21 -4.75
N VAL A 362 -1.92 -2.35 -6.06
CA VAL A 362 -1.12 -3.28 -6.87
C VAL A 362 0.33 -2.84 -6.95
N VAL A 363 0.62 -1.57 -7.28
CA VAL A 363 1.99 -1.06 -7.43
C VAL A 363 2.77 -1.16 -6.14
N GLN A 364 2.16 -0.80 -5.01
CA GLN A 364 2.84 -0.78 -3.72
C GLN A 364 3.07 -2.17 -3.13
N ASN A 365 2.24 -3.16 -3.51
CA ASN A 365 2.26 -4.49 -2.90
C ASN A 365 2.63 -5.62 -3.86
N TYR A 366 3.01 -5.32 -5.08
CA TYR A 366 3.32 -6.31 -6.11
C TYR A 366 4.38 -7.35 -5.68
N ASN A 367 5.39 -6.92 -4.93
CA ASN A 367 6.54 -7.77 -4.58
C ASN A 367 6.27 -8.77 -3.44
N HIS A 368 5.10 -8.68 -2.75
CA HIS A 368 4.75 -9.57 -1.65
C HIS A 368 4.31 -10.95 -2.14
N PRO A 369 5.07 -12.04 -1.85
CA PRO A 369 4.70 -13.38 -2.28
C PRO A 369 3.45 -13.92 -1.58
N SER A 370 3.12 -13.40 -0.41
CA SER A 370 1.93 -13.77 0.36
C SER A 370 0.62 -13.45 -0.35
N ILE A 371 0.56 -12.39 -1.17
CA ILE A 371 -0.65 -11.98 -1.89
C ILE A 371 -0.89 -12.91 -3.07
N VAL A 372 -2.10 -13.46 -3.17
CA VAL A 372 -2.52 -14.36 -4.26
C VAL A 372 -3.74 -13.85 -5.03
N VAL A 373 -4.55 -12.98 -4.42
CA VAL A 373 -5.71 -12.37 -5.07
C VAL A 373 -5.81 -10.88 -4.75
N TRP A 374 -6.28 -10.13 -5.75
CA TRP A 374 -6.67 -8.72 -5.64
C TRP A 374 -8.19 -8.60 -5.55
N GLY A 375 -8.70 -8.07 -4.45
CA GLY A 375 -10.13 -7.85 -4.23
C GLY A 375 -10.61 -6.56 -4.88
N LEU A 376 -11.53 -6.68 -5.84
CA LEU A 376 -12.06 -5.53 -6.59
C LEU A 376 -13.11 -4.78 -5.78
N SER A 377 -13.97 -5.50 -5.03
CA SER A 377 -15.03 -4.89 -4.22
C SER A 377 -15.56 -5.86 -3.16
N ASN A 378 -16.33 -5.31 -2.20
CA ASN A 378 -17.03 -6.07 -1.18
C ASN A 378 -18.50 -5.65 -1.08
N GLU A 379 -19.42 -6.61 -1.25
CA GLU A 379 -20.87 -6.44 -1.03
C GLU A 379 -21.47 -5.19 -1.69
N ILE A 380 -20.94 -4.81 -2.83
CA ILE A 380 -21.25 -3.54 -3.52
C ILE A 380 -22.70 -3.45 -3.99
N THR A 381 -23.38 -4.60 -4.12
CA THR A 381 -24.79 -4.69 -4.51
C THR A 381 -25.75 -4.74 -3.33
N MET A 382 -25.24 -4.61 -2.09
CA MET A 382 -26.06 -4.69 -0.88
C MET A 382 -27.18 -3.63 -0.82
N ALA A 383 -26.95 -2.45 -1.41
CA ALA A 383 -27.91 -1.35 -1.49
C ALA A 383 -28.85 -1.41 -2.71
N GLY A 384 -28.72 -2.41 -3.60
CA GLY A 384 -29.53 -2.53 -4.80
C GLY A 384 -29.00 -3.57 -5.79
N SER A 385 -29.65 -3.68 -6.94
CA SER A 385 -29.20 -4.53 -8.04
C SER A 385 -28.05 -3.93 -8.81
N SER A 386 -27.27 -4.79 -9.49
CA SER A 386 -26.24 -4.35 -10.41
C SER A 386 -26.82 -3.49 -11.53
N ASP A 387 -26.22 -2.36 -11.80
CA ASP A 387 -26.49 -1.52 -12.96
C ASP A 387 -25.30 -1.51 -13.94
N GLU A 388 -25.47 -0.95 -15.13
CA GLU A 388 -24.42 -0.99 -16.15
C GLU A 388 -23.20 -0.16 -15.75
N ASP A 389 -23.35 0.93 -15.00
CA ASP A 389 -22.21 1.74 -14.55
C ASP A 389 -21.35 0.99 -13.52
N LEU A 390 -21.98 0.24 -12.60
CA LEU A 390 -21.31 -0.66 -11.67
C LEU A 390 -20.57 -1.78 -12.41
N LEU A 391 -21.23 -2.42 -13.37
CA LEU A 391 -20.62 -3.49 -14.17
C LEU A 391 -19.42 -2.99 -14.95
N GLU A 392 -19.55 -1.83 -15.60
CA GLU A 392 -18.45 -1.22 -16.35
C GLU A 392 -17.27 -0.88 -15.43
N ASN A 393 -17.52 -0.33 -14.25
CA ASN A 393 -16.44 -0.05 -13.29
C ASN A 393 -15.69 -1.31 -12.89
N HIS A 394 -16.39 -2.43 -12.65
CA HIS A 394 -15.73 -3.71 -12.34
C HIS A 394 -14.93 -4.28 -13.51
N ARG A 395 -15.42 -4.15 -14.76
CA ARG A 395 -14.66 -4.57 -15.95
C ARG A 395 -13.37 -3.75 -16.08
N ILE A 396 -13.46 -2.42 -15.93
CA ILE A 396 -12.28 -1.54 -15.94
C ILE A 396 -11.26 -1.96 -14.89
N LEU A 397 -11.70 -2.19 -13.65
CA LEU A 397 -10.80 -2.61 -12.56
C LEU A 397 -10.18 -3.98 -12.85
N ASN A 398 -10.98 -4.95 -13.31
CA ASN A 398 -10.51 -6.30 -13.62
C ASN A 398 -9.46 -6.30 -14.74
N ASP A 399 -9.76 -5.65 -15.85
CA ASP A 399 -8.86 -5.57 -17.00
C ASP A 399 -7.57 -4.84 -16.64
N MET A 400 -7.68 -3.72 -15.91
CA MET A 400 -6.52 -2.96 -15.43
C MET A 400 -5.61 -3.80 -14.51
N VAL A 401 -6.19 -4.56 -13.59
CA VAL A 401 -5.39 -5.43 -12.69
C VAL A 401 -4.65 -6.49 -13.50
N HIS A 402 -5.29 -7.13 -14.48
CA HIS A 402 -4.65 -8.11 -15.37
C HIS A 402 -3.53 -7.50 -16.23
N GLU A 403 -3.68 -6.23 -16.66
CA GLU A 403 -2.60 -5.52 -17.36
C GLU A 403 -1.40 -5.22 -16.45
N MET A 404 -1.65 -4.92 -15.18
CA MET A 404 -0.60 -4.58 -14.20
C MET A 404 0.06 -5.81 -13.59
N ASP A 405 -0.70 -6.89 -13.39
CA ASP A 405 -0.26 -8.12 -12.74
C ASP A 405 -0.93 -9.36 -13.33
N HIS A 406 -0.20 -10.06 -14.19
CA HIS A 406 -0.64 -11.33 -14.80
C HIS A 406 -0.28 -12.55 -13.93
N THR A 407 0.25 -12.38 -12.73
CA THR A 407 0.68 -13.47 -11.84
C THR A 407 -0.32 -13.80 -10.75
N ARG A 408 -1.33 -12.96 -10.54
CA ARG A 408 -2.36 -13.10 -9.51
C ARG A 408 -3.75 -13.03 -10.10
N LEU A 409 -4.71 -13.52 -9.34
CA LEU A 409 -6.11 -13.56 -9.71
C LEU A 409 -6.87 -12.36 -9.13
N THR A 410 -8.02 -12.03 -9.72
CA THR A 410 -8.96 -11.07 -9.18
C THR A 410 -10.12 -11.79 -8.48
N THR A 411 -10.71 -11.13 -7.48
CA THR A 411 -11.88 -11.61 -6.77
C THR A 411 -12.80 -10.48 -6.36
N ILE A 412 -14.04 -10.81 -6.05
CA ILE A 412 -15.00 -9.96 -5.35
C ILE A 412 -15.59 -10.74 -4.17
N ALA A 413 -15.94 -10.03 -3.10
CA ALA A 413 -16.74 -10.64 -2.03
C ALA A 413 -18.20 -10.23 -2.21
N VAL A 414 -19.10 -11.21 -2.30
CA VAL A 414 -20.52 -10.97 -2.50
C VAL A 414 -21.34 -11.43 -1.31
N VAL A 415 -22.52 -10.82 -1.13
CA VAL A 415 -23.47 -11.25 -0.09
C VAL A 415 -23.97 -12.66 -0.37
N SER A 416 -24.33 -13.40 0.68
CA SER A 416 -24.79 -14.80 0.59
C SER A 416 -25.96 -15.01 -0.37
N MET A 417 -26.81 -13.99 -0.57
CA MET A 417 -28.01 -14.06 -1.41
C MET A 417 -27.76 -13.68 -2.86
N CYS A 418 -26.55 -13.32 -3.26
CA CYS A 418 -26.24 -12.97 -4.64
C CYS A 418 -26.43 -14.20 -5.54
N ASP A 419 -27.19 -14.02 -6.63
CA ASP A 419 -27.42 -15.09 -7.60
C ASP A 419 -26.12 -15.43 -8.33
N ILE A 420 -25.79 -16.71 -8.41
CA ILE A 420 -24.59 -17.18 -9.10
C ILE A 420 -24.56 -16.81 -10.60
N HIS A 421 -25.70 -16.45 -11.19
CA HIS A 421 -25.80 -15.99 -12.58
C HIS A 421 -25.82 -14.47 -12.72
N ASP A 422 -25.66 -13.73 -11.63
CA ASP A 422 -25.58 -12.26 -11.70
C ASP A 422 -24.37 -11.85 -12.56
N PRO A 423 -24.54 -10.99 -13.58
CA PRO A 423 -23.44 -10.57 -14.45
C PRO A 423 -22.24 -9.98 -13.68
N TYR A 424 -22.48 -9.36 -12.55
CA TYR A 424 -21.47 -8.76 -11.70
C TYR A 424 -20.44 -9.80 -11.20
N ILE A 425 -20.90 -10.96 -10.72
CA ILE A 425 -20.00 -11.97 -10.17
C ILE A 425 -19.26 -12.80 -11.24
N GLN A 426 -19.61 -12.63 -12.50
CA GLN A 426 -18.93 -13.29 -13.62
C GLN A 426 -17.69 -12.52 -14.13
N ILE A 427 -17.41 -11.33 -13.59
CA ILE A 427 -16.31 -10.47 -14.04
C ILE A 427 -14.96 -10.95 -13.51
N PRO A 428 -14.76 -11.19 -12.19
CA PRO A 428 -13.46 -11.61 -11.65
C PRO A 428 -13.13 -13.06 -11.95
N ASP A 429 -11.87 -13.44 -11.74
CA ASP A 429 -11.40 -14.83 -11.93
C ASP A 429 -12.01 -15.79 -10.90
N VAL A 430 -12.21 -15.33 -9.67
CA VAL A 430 -12.71 -16.12 -8.54
C VAL A 430 -13.86 -15.40 -7.85
N ILE A 431 -14.92 -16.15 -7.57
CA ILE A 431 -16.07 -15.66 -6.82
C ILE A 431 -15.90 -16.02 -5.35
N SER A 432 -16.13 -15.07 -4.47
CA SER A 432 -16.05 -15.26 -3.02
C SER A 432 -17.34 -14.82 -2.35
N TYR A 433 -17.98 -15.72 -1.61
CA TYR A 433 -19.21 -15.44 -0.89
C TYR A 433 -18.92 -15.16 0.59
N ASN A 434 -19.48 -14.06 1.10
CA ASN A 434 -19.54 -13.78 2.53
C ASN A 434 -20.73 -14.56 3.12
N HIS A 435 -20.42 -15.69 3.77
CA HIS A 435 -21.41 -16.52 4.47
C HIS A 435 -21.22 -16.38 5.99
N TYR A 436 -22.30 -16.04 6.68
CA TYR A 436 -22.31 -15.82 8.14
C TYR A 436 -23.16 -16.83 8.90
N PHE A 437 -23.52 -17.93 8.24
CA PHE A 437 -24.32 -19.00 8.83
C PHE A 437 -23.40 -20.08 9.36
N GLY A 438 -23.38 -20.25 10.67
CA GLY A 438 -22.67 -21.30 11.37
C GLY A 438 -23.57 -22.46 11.78
#